data_4c8e7fb7b0eab024dbca4048b8fb57b2
#
_entry.id   4c8e7fb7b0eab024dbca4048b8fb57b2
#
_cell.length_a   1.000
_cell.length_b   1.000
_cell.length_c   1.000
_cell.angle_alpha   90.00
_cell.angle_beta   90.00
_cell.angle_gamma   90.00
#
_symmetry.space_group_name_H-M   'P 1'
#
loop_
_entity.id
_entity.type
_entity.pdbx_description
1 polymer ?
#
loop_
_entity_poly.entity_id
_entity_poly.type
_entity_poly.pdbx_seq_one_letter_code
_entity_poly.pdbx_strand_id
1 'polypeptide(L)'
;MQNASDLQTQLQAIHRKSYPAYKSLKGSYQFRDFILHIDHVQGDPFASPSHIRIRLSHKTAGFPATYYKDTLTRVTLADYLTRQFEAQVSRYTFRAKGSGKSGLISVSHCGQEVLSRSACEITDKEITARFFIGFPANGRTINATELEKILFDFLPVCIEKAFFYKNTNHRNLEQAIFLAEDQDSIRSQLKKKNLVAFVADHSVLPRESGISSLPLKDSVPFMSPQSLRVSMELPHEGTIYGMGIPAGITLIVGGGYHGKSTLLNALELGVYNHIAGDGREYVITDANALKLRSEDGRFIHNVDISLFINDLPNKKDTRCFSTEDASGSTSQAAGIVEGIEAGSKVFLLDEDTSATNFMVRDTFMQEVISREKEPITPFLERSKDLYEKAGISTILVAGSSGAFFHIADTVIQMDSYHPVDISTKVRALCEKYPLTAEKAPAFSMPQNHRILSKKSPGIRSHGRGTDKPERLKIKVHGKDGFLLGHENVDLRCIEQIVDPEQTAALGLILKYAIENLVDGQRTVSEIVQLLSKELQKKGLAAFADGSSLPCGYAVPRIQEIYSCFNRYRG
;
A
#
# COMPACT_ATOMS: atom_id res chain seq x y z
N MET A 1 -12.31 24.65 27.16
CA MET A 1 -12.97 24.21 25.92
C MET A 1 -14.15 25.16 25.74
N GLN A 2 -14.28 25.74 24.56
CA GLN A 2 -15.36 26.68 24.22
C GLN A 2 -16.61 25.92 23.79
N ASN A 3 -17.78 26.58 23.77
CA ASN A 3 -19.04 26.00 23.31
C ASN A 3 -19.30 26.34 21.84
N ALA A 4 -20.21 25.63 21.19
CA ALA A 4 -20.62 25.90 19.82
C ALA A 4 -21.16 27.34 19.64
N SER A 5 -21.86 27.91 20.64
CA SER A 5 -22.29 29.29 20.63
C SER A 5 -21.15 30.31 20.65
N ASP A 6 -20.03 29.97 21.33
CA ASP A 6 -18.86 30.83 21.33
C ASP A 6 -18.23 30.88 19.91
N LEU A 7 -18.19 29.72 19.21
CA LEU A 7 -17.71 29.66 17.82
C LEU A 7 -18.60 30.52 16.91
N GLN A 8 -19.92 30.45 17.06
CA GLN A 8 -20.87 31.24 16.28
C GLN A 8 -20.64 32.73 16.50
N THR A 9 -20.50 33.17 17.77
CA THR A 9 -20.21 34.55 18.11
C THR A 9 -18.89 35.04 17.52
N GLN A 10 -17.84 34.21 17.60
CA GLN A 10 -16.54 34.52 16.98
C GLN A 10 -16.63 34.63 15.46
N LEU A 11 -17.37 33.73 14.79
CA LEU A 11 -17.63 33.80 13.36
C LEU A 11 -18.29 35.12 12.95
N GLN A 12 -19.34 35.51 13.65
CA GLN A 12 -20.05 36.78 13.39
C GLN A 12 -19.12 37.99 13.59
N ALA A 13 -18.28 37.96 14.63
CA ALA A 13 -17.35 39.05 14.94
C ALA A 13 -16.24 39.24 13.87
N ILE A 14 -15.94 38.23 13.07
CA ILE A 14 -14.95 38.29 11.98
C ILE A 14 -15.58 38.43 10.60
N HIS A 15 -16.91 38.45 10.49
CA HIS A 15 -17.59 38.61 9.21
C HIS A 15 -17.11 39.85 8.47
N ARG A 16 -16.86 39.74 7.16
CA ARG A 16 -16.34 40.81 6.29
C ARG A 16 -14.93 41.31 6.65
N LYS A 17 -14.23 40.72 7.61
CA LYS A 17 -12.78 40.99 7.83
C LYS A 17 -11.93 40.31 6.76
N SER A 18 -10.64 40.64 6.73
CA SER A 18 -9.67 39.97 5.86
C SER A 18 -9.51 38.48 6.21
N TYR A 19 -9.25 37.64 5.22
CA TYR A 19 -9.19 36.18 5.34
C TYR A 19 -8.32 35.64 6.49
N PRO A 20 -7.13 36.23 6.79
CA PRO A 20 -6.31 35.78 7.92
C PRO A 20 -7.01 35.83 9.30
N ALA A 21 -8.08 36.61 9.45
CA ALA A 21 -8.82 36.66 10.72
C ALA A 21 -9.50 35.32 11.06
N TYR A 22 -9.71 34.40 10.09
CA TYR A 22 -10.14 33.03 10.37
C TYR A 22 -9.21 32.25 11.31
N LYS A 23 -7.93 32.63 11.40
CA LYS A 23 -6.98 31.99 12.32
C LYS A 23 -7.39 32.06 13.79
N SER A 24 -8.22 33.06 14.18
CA SER A 24 -8.77 33.18 15.53
C SER A 24 -9.72 32.04 15.89
N LEU A 25 -10.26 31.32 14.90
CA LEU A 25 -11.15 30.18 15.13
C LEU A 25 -10.42 28.88 15.45
N LYS A 26 -9.07 28.85 15.38
CA LYS A 26 -8.32 27.68 15.77
C LYS A 26 -8.59 27.33 17.24
N GLY A 27 -9.11 26.11 17.48
CA GLY A 27 -9.48 25.72 18.83
C GLY A 27 -10.37 24.48 18.88
N SER A 28 -10.97 24.26 20.05
CA SER A 28 -11.84 23.12 20.33
C SER A 28 -13.17 23.60 20.86
N TYR A 29 -14.26 23.11 20.29
CA TYR A 29 -15.61 23.57 20.52
C TYR A 29 -16.53 22.40 20.84
N GLN A 30 -17.22 22.46 21.96
CA GLN A 30 -18.22 21.47 22.36
C GLN A 30 -19.53 21.71 21.61
N PHE A 31 -19.88 20.80 20.75
CA PHE A 31 -21.21 20.63 20.20
C PHE A 31 -22.02 19.67 21.08
N ARG A 32 -23.32 19.56 20.83
CA ARG A 32 -24.21 18.70 21.61
C ARG A 32 -23.70 17.27 21.76
N ASP A 33 -23.29 16.63 20.65
CA ASP A 33 -23.00 15.22 20.59
C ASP A 33 -21.51 14.91 20.26
N PHE A 34 -20.72 15.91 19.90
CA PHE A 34 -19.32 15.77 19.52
C PHE A 34 -18.48 16.99 19.86
N ILE A 35 -17.17 16.83 19.86
CA ILE A 35 -16.23 17.93 19.98
C ILE A 35 -15.66 18.22 18.59
N LEU A 36 -15.81 19.46 18.12
CA LEU A 36 -15.18 19.96 16.92
C LEU A 36 -13.82 20.58 17.24
N HIS A 37 -12.80 20.20 16.49
CA HIS A 37 -11.47 20.82 16.55
C HIS A 37 -11.16 21.46 15.20
N ILE A 38 -10.76 22.72 15.19
CA ILE A 38 -10.16 23.42 14.06
C ILE A 38 -8.65 23.40 14.30
N ASP A 39 -7.98 22.36 13.76
CA ASP A 39 -6.56 22.11 14.02
C ASP A 39 -5.65 23.02 13.17
N HIS A 40 -6.05 23.34 11.94
CA HIS A 40 -5.37 24.26 11.04
C HIS A 40 -6.37 25.07 10.23
N VAL A 41 -6.07 26.35 10.07
CA VAL A 41 -6.84 27.25 9.22
C VAL A 41 -6.02 27.64 7.99
N GLN A 42 -6.59 27.43 6.80
CA GLN A 42 -5.94 27.82 5.54
C GLN A 42 -5.63 29.33 5.52
N GLY A 43 -4.52 29.68 4.89
CA GLY A 43 -4.07 31.08 4.86
C GLY A 43 -4.77 31.98 3.83
N ASP A 44 -5.38 31.37 2.81
CA ASP A 44 -5.98 32.04 1.65
C ASP A 44 -7.06 31.10 1.05
N PRO A 45 -8.15 31.58 0.44
CA PRO A 45 -9.19 30.73 -0.15
C PRO A 45 -8.70 29.75 -1.23
N PHE A 46 -7.56 30.02 -1.85
CA PHE A 46 -6.96 29.18 -2.90
C PHE A 46 -5.93 28.18 -2.34
N ALA A 47 -5.48 28.37 -1.09
CA ALA A 47 -4.53 27.48 -0.42
C ALA A 47 -5.11 26.09 -0.11
N SER A 48 -4.31 25.19 0.47
CA SER A 48 -4.80 23.91 1.00
C SER A 48 -5.89 24.14 2.05
N PRO A 49 -6.97 23.34 2.06
CA PRO A 49 -8.12 23.56 2.94
C PRO A 49 -7.74 23.50 4.42
N SER A 50 -8.62 24.00 5.28
CA SER A 50 -8.49 23.92 6.73
C SER A 50 -8.64 22.48 7.20
N HIS A 51 -7.88 22.11 8.24
CA HIS A 51 -7.91 20.77 8.84
C HIS A 51 -8.89 20.76 10.02
N ILE A 52 -9.87 19.91 9.91
CA ILE A 52 -10.94 19.77 10.89
C ILE A 52 -10.90 18.34 11.44
N ARG A 53 -11.19 18.23 12.72
CA ARG A 53 -11.31 16.96 13.42
C ARG A 53 -12.51 16.97 14.32
N ILE A 54 -13.24 15.87 14.38
CA ILE A 54 -14.28 15.64 15.38
C ILE A 54 -13.90 14.47 16.27
N ARG A 55 -14.37 14.54 17.52
CA ARG A 55 -14.26 13.45 18.49
C ARG A 55 -15.63 13.11 19.03
N LEU A 56 -15.95 11.83 19.03
CA LEU A 56 -17.23 11.28 19.44
C LEU A 56 -17.01 10.12 20.42
N SER A 57 -17.62 10.16 21.60
CA SER A 57 -17.52 9.05 22.55
C SER A 57 -18.28 7.81 22.04
N HIS A 58 -17.82 6.61 22.39
CA HIS A 58 -18.55 5.37 22.06
C HIS A 58 -19.95 5.34 22.65
N LYS A 59 -20.14 5.95 23.84
CA LYS A 59 -21.47 6.08 24.46
C LYS A 59 -22.44 6.85 23.57
N THR A 60 -21.96 7.90 22.93
CA THR A 60 -22.77 8.75 22.03
C THR A 60 -22.95 8.09 20.67
N ALA A 61 -21.89 7.52 20.11
CA ALA A 61 -21.92 6.83 18.81
C ALA A 61 -22.78 5.57 18.82
N GLY A 62 -22.79 4.82 19.92
CA GLY A 62 -23.66 3.66 20.16
C GLY A 62 -23.25 2.38 19.46
N PHE A 63 -22.05 2.29 18.86
CA PHE A 63 -21.59 1.06 18.21
C PHE A 63 -21.34 -0.05 19.24
N PRO A 64 -21.72 -1.33 18.94
CA PRO A 64 -21.38 -2.47 19.78
C PRO A 64 -19.88 -2.61 19.97
N ALA A 65 -19.43 -2.94 21.19
CA ALA A 65 -18.01 -3.12 21.51
C ALA A 65 -17.34 -4.23 20.69
N THR A 66 -18.12 -5.21 20.22
CA THR A 66 -17.66 -6.28 19.34
C THR A 66 -17.13 -5.78 17.99
N TYR A 67 -17.57 -4.61 17.53
CA TYR A 67 -17.14 -4.02 16.24
C TYR A 67 -15.83 -3.23 16.33
N TYR A 68 -15.24 -3.11 17.54
CA TYR A 68 -13.94 -2.47 17.74
C TYR A 68 -13.10 -3.15 18.84
N LYS A 69 -13.31 -4.48 19.01
CA LYS A 69 -12.63 -5.29 20.04
C LYS A 69 -11.11 -5.45 19.82
N ASP A 70 -10.67 -5.45 18.56
CA ASP A 70 -9.29 -5.66 18.13
C ASP A 70 -8.91 -4.73 16.97
N THR A 71 -7.67 -4.81 16.48
CA THR A 71 -7.15 -3.96 15.41
C THR A 71 -7.90 -4.20 14.10
N LEU A 72 -8.24 -5.45 13.75
CA LEU A 72 -8.92 -5.79 12.52
C LEU A 72 -10.31 -5.13 12.45
N THR A 73 -11.11 -5.34 13.49
CA THR A 73 -12.47 -4.80 13.57
C THR A 73 -12.47 -3.27 13.67
N ARG A 74 -11.49 -2.65 14.35
CA ARG A 74 -11.31 -1.20 14.38
C ARG A 74 -11.02 -0.61 13.02
N VAL A 75 -10.10 -1.21 12.26
CA VAL A 75 -9.76 -0.76 10.91
C VAL A 75 -10.96 -0.89 9.97
N THR A 76 -11.67 -2.03 10.04
CA THR A 76 -12.86 -2.29 9.23
C THR A 76 -13.98 -1.30 9.54
N LEU A 77 -14.28 -1.06 10.82
CA LEU A 77 -15.28 -0.08 11.22
C LEU A 77 -14.86 1.34 10.79
N ALA A 78 -13.59 1.72 10.95
CA ALA A 78 -13.07 3.02 10.54
C ALA A 78 -13.18 3.25 9.03
N ASP A 79 -12.85 2.23 8.22
CA ASP A 79 -12.99 2.28 6.76
C ASP A 79 -14.47 2.40 6.36
N TYR A 80 -15.35 1.59 6.96
CA TYR A 80 -16.79 1.68 6.73
C TYR A 80 -17.34 3.08 7.04
N LEU A 81 -17.00 3.64 8.22
CA LEU A 81 -17.44 4.97 8.64
C LEU A 81 -16.88 6.08 7.74
N THR A 82 -15.64 5.93 7.26
CA THR A 82 -15.03 6.87 6.30
C THR A 82 -15.84 6.92 5.00
N ARG A 83 -16.19 5.76 4.44
CA ARG A 83 -17.03 5.65 3.24
C ARG A 83 -18.43 6.26 3.45
N GLN A 84 -19.05 5.98 4.61
CA GLN A 84 -20.34 6.58 4.94
C GLN A 84 -20.23 8.10 5.05
N PHE A 85 -19.19 8.61 5.70
CA PHE A 85 -18.98 10.04 5.85
C PHE A 85 -18.69 10.72 4.51
N GLU A 86 -17.86 10.13 3.66
CA GLU A 86 -17.61 10.61 2.29
C GLU A 86 -18.93 10.75 1.50
N ALA A 87 -19.77 9.71 1.54
CA ALA A 87 -21.07 9.72 0.87
C ALA A 87 -22.02 10.83 1.39
N GLN A 88 -21.91 11.20 2.69
CA GLN A 88 -22.69 12.30 3.23
C GLN A 88 -22.12 13.67 2.86
N VAL A 89 -20.81 13.90 3.06
CA VAL A 89 -20.20 15.21 2.79
C VAL A 89 -20.21 15.58 1.31
N SER A 90 -20.12 14.59 0.41
CA SER A 90 -20.23 14.80 -1.05
C SER A 90 -21.54 15.48 -1.47
N ARG A 91 -22.61 15.28 -0.70
CA ARG A 91 -23.91 15.93 -0.95
C ARG A 91 -23.93 17.42 -0.62
N TYR A 92 -23.00 17.88 0.22
CA TYR A 92 -22.94 19.25 0.72
C TYR A 92 -21.71 20.02 0.24
N THR A 93 -20.70 19.33 -0.30
CA THR A 93 -19.50 20.00 -0.83
C THR A 93 -19.87 21.01 -1.91
N PHE A 94 -19.29 22.21 -1.85
CA PHE A 94 -19.57 23.38 -2.70
C PHE A 94 -21.02 23.91 -2.68
N ARG A 95 -21.86 23.47 -1.74
CA ARG A 95 -23.17 24.14 -1.53
C ARG A 95 -23.03 25.52 -0.91
N ALA A 96 -22.13 25.67 0.05
CA ALA A 96 -21.72 26.97 0.54
C ALA A 96 -20.87 27.67 -0.54
N LYS A 97 -21.18 28.95 -0.79
CA LYS A 97 -20.62 29.69 -1.92
C LYS A 97 -19.43 30.54 -1.52
N GLY A 98 -18.55 30.82 -2.49
CA GLY A 98 -17.38 31.67 -2.30
C GLY A 98 -16.30 31.47 -3.34
N SER A 99 -15.17 32.13 -3.16
CA SER A 99 -14.02 32.10 -4.06
C SER A 99 -13.09 30.93 -3.76
N GLY A 100 -12.37 30.42 -4.76
CA GLY A 100 -11.36 29.36 -4.63
C GLY A 100 -11.98 28.05 -4.11
N LYS A 101 -11.44 27.52 -3.01
CA LYS A 101 -11.92 26.28 -2.38
C LYS A 101 -13.05 26.48 -1.38
N SER A 102 -13.67 27.65 -1.36
CA SER A 102 -14.82 27.95 -0.49
C SER A 102 -15.92 26.89 -0.62
N GLY A 103 -16.39 26.39 0.50
CA GLY A 103 -17.47 25.40 0.53
C GLY A 103 -17.03 23.95 0.26
N LEU A 104 -15.77 23.69 -0.02
CA LEU A 104 -15.23 22.33 -0.08
C LEU A 104 -15.40 21.64 1.28
N ILE A 105 -15.94 20.44 1.27
CA ILE A 105 -15.91 19.51 2.39
C ILE A 105 -15.40 18.19 1.80
N SER A 106 -14.26 17.69 2.26
CA SER A 106 -13.67 16.47 1.73
C SER A 106 -13.01 15.63 2.80
N VAL A 107 -13.05 14.33 2.59
CA VAL A 107 -12.39 13.30 3.40
C VAL A 107 -11.68 12.34 2.46
N SER A 108 -10.96 11.35 2.97
CA SER A 108 -10.35 10.28 2.18
C SER A 108 -11.37 9.64 1.23
N HIS A 109 -10.95 9.43 -0.02
CA HIS A 109 -11.69 8.63 -0.99
C HIS A 109 -11.19 7.19 -0.94
N CYS A 110 -12.05 6.24 -0.54
CA CYS A 110 -11.66 4.85 -0.35
C CYS A 110 -11.87 4.03 -1.65
N GLY A 111 -10.83 3.29 -2.07
CA GLY A 111 -10.90 2.30 -3.16
C GLY A 111 -11.58 1.00 -2.75
N GLN A 112 -11.24 -0.11 -3.40
CA GLN A 112 -11.80 -1.44 -3.10
C GLN A 112 -11.11 -2.09 -1.88
N GLU A 113 -9.89 -1.68 -1.58
CA GLU A 113 -9.09 -2.20 -0.48
C GLU A 113 -9.45 -1.52 0.84
N VAL A 114 -9.47 -2.30 1.91
CA VAL A 114 -9.68 -1.80 3.28
C VAL A 114 -8.32 -1.39 3.86
N LEU A 115 -8.14 -0.10 4.11
CA LEU A 115 -6.88 0.47 4.62
C LEU A 115 -7.10 1.17 5.96
N SER A 116 -6.10 1.07 6.84
CA SER A 116 -6.03 1.92 8.04
C SER A 116 -5.67 3.34 7.64
N ARG A 117 -6.59 4.30 7.87
CA ARG A 117 -6.46 5.69 7.41
C ARG A 117 -6.47 6.68 8.55
N SER A 118 -5.78 7.80 8.35
CA SER A 118 -5.86 8.93 9.28
C SER A 118 -7.24 9.61 9.30
N ALA A 119 -8.06 9.40 8.28
CA ALA A 119 -9.41 9.96 8.16
C ALA A 119 -10.33 9.55 9.31
N CYS A 120 -10.27 8.29 9.73
CA CYS A 120 -11.04 7.79 10.87
C CYS A 120 -10.18 6.88 11.73
N GLU A 121 -10.17 7.12 13.01
CA GLU A 121 -9.44 6.35 14.01
C GLU A 121 -10.38 5.95 15.14
N ILE A 122 -10.35 4.69 15.52
CA ILE A 122 -11.19 4.14 16.58
C ILE A 122 -10.28 3.60 17.69
N THR A 123 -10.44 4.16 18.87
CA THR A 123 -9.75 3.73 20.10
C THR A 123 -10.74 3.08 21.06
N ASP A 124 -10.30 2.63 22.22
CA ASP A 124 -11.21 2.13 23.27
C ASP A 124 -12.14 3.21 23.85
N LYS A 125 -11.82 4.47 23.66
CA LYS A 125 -12.53 5.61 24.29
C LYS A 125 -13.47 6.32 23.33
N GLU A 126 -13.05 6.47 22.09
CA GLU A 126 -13.73 7.38 21.15
C GLU A 126 -13.45 7.08 19.69
N ILE A 127 -14.30 7.63 18.84
CA ILE A 127 -14.13 7.74 17.40
C ILE A 127 -13.59 9.12 17.10
N THR A 128 -12.50 9.21 16.35
CA THR A 128 -11.94 10.46 15.84
C THR A 128 -12.03 10.46 14.32
N ALA A 129 -12.73 11.43 13.73
CA ALA A 129 -12.75 11.62 12.29
C ALA A 129 -12.07 12.93 11.90
N ARG A 130 -11.28 12.90 10.82
CA ARG A 130 -10.50 14.03 10.28
C ARG A 130 -10.87 14.26 8.82
N PHE A 131 -11.03 15.53 8.45
CA PHE A 131 -11.45 15.93 7.13
C PHE A 131 -11.03 17.37 6.84
N PHE A 132 -11.30 17.83 5.63
CA PHE A 132 -10.94 19.17 5.19
C PHE A 132 -12.18 20.03 4.95
N ILE A 133 -12.09 21.31 5.30
CA ILE A 133 -13.09 22.31 4.94
C ILE A 133 -12.40 23.52 4.30
N GLY A 134 -12.87 23.91 3.11
CA GLY A 134 -12.52 25.18 2.48
C GLY A 134 -13.34 26.31 3.08
N PHE A 135 -12.72 27.17 3.89
CA PHE A 135 -13.40 28.26 4.57
C PHE A 135 -13.86 29.32 3.56
N PRO A 136 -15.18 29.69 3.57
CA PRO A 136 -15.76 30.56 2.56
C PRO A 136 -15.28 32.00 2.60
N ALA A 137 -15.07 32.58 1.42
CA ALA A 137 -14.71 33.98 1.25
C ALA A 137 -15.30 34.55 -0.05
N ASN A 138 -15.55 35.86 -0.08
CA ASN A 138 -15.79 36.65 -1.27
C ASN A 138 -14.49 37.37 -1.64
N GLY A 139 -13.80 36.91 -2.70
CA GLY A 139 -12.41 37.28 -2.93
C GLY A 139 -11.54 36.83 -1.75
N ARG A 140 -10.96 37.75 -0.99
CA ARG A 140 -10.19 37.51 0.25
C ARG A 140 -10.90 38.05 1.50
N THR A 141 -12.17 38.31 1.41
CA THR A 141 -13.03 38.82 2.51
C THR A 141 -13.85 37.67 3.08
N ILE A 142 -13.81 37.48 4.39
CA ILE A 142 -14.52 36.41 5.12
C ILE A 142 -16.03 36.44 4.84
N ASN A 143 -16.56 35.28 4.45
CA ASN A 143 -17.99 35.05 4.41
C ASN A 143 -18.42 34.11 5.55
N ALA A 144 -18.59 34.66 6.76
CA ALA A 144 -18.92 33.90 7.95
C ALA A 144 -20.26 33.16 7.84
N THR A 145 -21.26 33.76 7.19
CA THR A 145 -22.59 33.15 7.01
C THR A 145 -22.52 31.83 6.26
N GLU A 146 -21.67 31.72 5.24
CA GLU A 146 -21.49 30.47 4.49
C GLU A 146 -20.72 29.43 5.31
N LEU A 147 -19.74 29.84 6.14
CA LEU A 147 -19.06 28.91 7.04
C LEU A 147 -20.00 28.44 8.17
N GLU A 148 -20.86 29.30 8.64
CA GLU A 148 -21.89 28.96 9.64
C GLU A 148 -22.82 27.86 9.12
N LYS A 149 -23.28 27.93 7.88
CA LYS A 149 -24.06 26.85 7.24
C LYS A 149 -23.29 25.52 7.23
N ILE A 150 -21.98 25.57 6.91
CA ILE A 150 -21.16 24.34 6.90
C ILE A 150 -21.08 23.74 8.30
N LEU A 151 -20.72 24.55 9.30
CA LEU A 151 -20.39 24.04 10.64
C LEU A 151 -21.62 23.69 11.48
N PHE A 152 -22.75 24.40 11.28
CA PHE A 152 -23.92 24.25 12.13
C PHE A 152 -25.12 23.56 11.46
N ASP A 153 -25.23 23.62 10.11
CA ASP A 153 -26.31 22.94 9.40
C ASP A 153 -25.85 21.66 8.73
N PHE A 154 -24.78 21.70 7.88
CA PHE A 154 -24.39 20.56 7.05
C PHE A 154 -23.60 19.49 7.83
N LEU A 155 -22.59 19.92 8.57
CA LEU A 155 -21.68 19.02 9.27
C LEU A 155 -22.37 18.18 10.36
N PRO A 156 -23.24 18.74 11.23
CA PRO A 156 -23.95 17.93 12.23
C PRO A 156 -24.80 16.82 11.59
N VAL A 157 -25.47 17.11 10.48
CA VAL A 157 -26.26 16.12 9.74
C VAL A 157 -25.39 15.02 9.16
N CYS A 158 -24.23 15.38 8.58
CA CYS A 158 -23.30 14.39 8.05
C CYS A 158 -22.73 13.50 9.15
N ILE A 159 -22.36 14.09 10.30
CA ILE A 159 -21.84 13.37 11.47
C ILE A 159 -22.90 12.42 12.03
N GLU A 160 -24.12 12.89 12.23
CA GLU A 160 -25.20 12.06 12.77
C GLU A 160 -25.50 10.86 11.86
N LYS A 161 -25.52 11.06 10.53
CA LYS A 161 -25.79 9.99 9.57
C LYS A 161 -24.65 9.00 9.43
N ALA A 162 -23.39 9.43 9.58
CA ALA A 162 -22.24 8.57 9.35
C ALA A 162 -21.73 7.89 10.62
N PHE A 163 -21.73 8.57 11.77
CA PHE A 163 -21.03 8.12 12.97
C PHE A 163 -21.96 7.70 14.13
N PHE A 164 -23.27 7.65 13.92
CA PHE A 164 -24.21 7.13 14.93
C PHE A 164 -24.77 5.79 14.49
N TYR A 165 -24.58 4.76 15.32
CA TYR A 165 -25.03 3.40 15.03
C TYR A 165 -26.53 3.33 14.68
N LYS A 166 -27.39 4.08 15.38
CA LYS A 166 -28.83 4.14 15.12
C LYS A 166 -29.20 4.56 13.68
N ASN A 167 -28.30 5.27 12.97
CA ASN A 167 -28.50 5.75 11.61
C ASN A 167 -27.72 4.95 10.55
N THR A 168 -26.96 3.94 10.99
CA THR A 168 -26.14 3.09 10.13
C THR A 168 -26.99 1.93 9.58
N ASN A 169 -26.70 1.49 8.37
CA ASN A 169 -27.23 0.22 7.88
C ASN A 169 -26.53 -0.93 8.62
N HIS A 170 -27.20 -1.45 9.64
CA HIS A 170 -26.65 -2.47 10.54
C HIS A 170 -26.24 -3.74 9.79
N ARG A 171 -27.01 -4.17 8.80
CA ARG A 171 -26.73 -5.37 8.00
C ARG A 171 -25.45 -5.19 7.18
N ASN A 172 -25.27 -4.05 6.51
CA ASN A 172 -24.07 -3.80 5.71
C ASN A 172 -22.82 -3.65 6.59
N LEU A 173 -22.96 -3.04 7.77
CA LEU A 173 -21.86 -2.93 8.72
C LEU A 173 -21.46 -4.30 9.28
N GLU A 174 -22.43 -5.11 9.69
CA GLU A 174 -22.20 -6.47 10.17
C GLU A 174 -21.52 -7.32 9.09
N GLN A 175 -22.00 -7.27 7.85
CA GLN A 175 -21.36 -7.91 6.71
C GLN A 175 -19.91 -7.48 6.53
N ALA A 176 -19.59 -6.19 6.67
CA ALA A 176 -18.21 -5.70 6.54
C ALA A 176 -17.30 -6.28 7.63
N ILE A 177 -17.78 -6.34 8.88
CA ILE A 177 -17.03 -6.92 10.01
C ILE A 177 -16.84 -8.43 9.81
N PHE A 178 -17.89 -9.16 9.47
CA PHE A 178 -17.86 -10.61 9.24
C PHE A 178 -16.92 -10.97 8.09
N LEU A 179 -17.01 -10.22 6.98
CA LEU A 179 -16.11 -10.41 5.85
C LEU A 179 -14.64 -10.21 6.24
N ALA A 180 -14.33 -9.20 7.04
CA ALA A 180 -12.95 -8.96 7.49
C ALA A 180 -12.45 -10.11 8.38
N GLU A 181 -13.28 -10.64 9.28
CA GLU A 181 -12.95 -11.79 10.12
C GLU A 181 -12.77 -13.07 9.28
N ASP A 182 -13.59 -13.26 8.26
CA ASP A 182 -13.46 -14.38 7.31
C ASP A 182 -12.17 -14.28 6.49
N GLN A 183 -11.83 -13.11 5.98
CA GLN A 183 -10.58 -12.85 5.24
C GLN A 183 -9.34 -13.11 6.11
N ASP A 184 -9.36 -12.70 7.38
CA ASP A 184 -8.28 -12.95 8.32
C ASP A 184 -8.17 -14.47 8.65
N SER A 185 -9.30 -15.14 8.78
CA SER A 185 -9.34 -16.60 8.93
C SER A 185 -8.71 -17.33 7.76
N ILE A 186 -9.00 -16.94 6.50
CA ILE A 186 -8.33 -17.50 5.30
C ILE A 186 -6.83 -17.29 5.41
N ARG A 187 -6.37 -16.05 5.69
CA ARG A 187 -4.94 -15.70 5.78
C ARG A 187 -4.23 -16.56 6.84
N SER A 188 -4.87 -16.80 7.97
CA SER A 188 -4.37 -17.69 9.02
C SER A 188 -4.31 -19.15 8.59
N GLN A 189 -5.28 -19.62 7.78
CA GLN A 189 -5.32 -20.99 7.27
C GLN A 189 -4.30 -21.25 6.15
N LEU A 190 -3.90 -20.23 5.36
CA LEU A 190 -2.85 -20.39 4.33
C LEU A 190 -1.61 -21.06 4.92
N LYS A 191 -1.09 -20.51 6.02
CA LYS A 191 0.10 -21.05 6.68
C LYS A 191 -0.10 -22.49 7.18
N LYS A 192 -1.26 -22.78 7.77
CA LYS A 192 -1.56 -24.12 8.31
C LYS A 192 -1.67 -25.18 7.22
N LYS A 193 -2.14 -24.79 6.04
CA LYS A 193 -2.33 -25.68 4.87
C LYS A 193 -1.11 -25.66 3.92
N ASN A 194 -0.01 -25.01 4.30
CA ASN A 194 1.17 -24.81 3.43
C ASN A 194 0.83 -24.18 2.08
N LEU A 195 -0.02 -23.16 2.12
CA LEU A 195 -0.44 -22.37 0.96
C LEU A 195 0.14 -20.96 1.05
N VAL A 196 0.35 -20.33 -0.10
CA VAL A 196 0.79 -18.93 -0.22
C VAL A 196 -0.31 -18.00 -0.72
N ALA A 197 -1.34 -18.57 -1.35
CA ALA A 197 -2.52 -17.83 -1.77
C ALA A 197 -3.75 -18.75 -1.87
N PHE A 198 -4.93 -18.11 -1.86
CA PHE A 198 -6.23 -18.74 -2.09
C PHE A 198 -7.07 -17.85 -3.00
N VAL A 199 -7.75 -18.46 -3.97
CA VAL A 199 -8.70 -17.80 -4.86
C VAL A 199 -10.02 -18.57 -4.79
N ALA A 200 -11.05 -17.98 -4.19
CA ALA A 200 -12.33 -18.62 -4.04
C ALA A 200 -13.03 -18.87 -5.38
N ASP A 201 -13.76 -19.96 -5.49
CA ASP A 201 -14.68 -20.19 -6.60
C ASP A 201 -15.70 -19.05 -6.69
N HIS A 202 -16.09 -18.69 -7.89
CA HIS A 202 -17.00 -17.59 -8.23
C HIS A 202 -16.44 -16.18 -8.04
N SER A 203 -15.15 -16.01 -7.70
CA SER A 203 -14.50 -14.69 -7.67
C SER A 203 -14.53 -14.02 -9.05
N VAL A 204 -14.69 -12.68 -9.06
CA VAL A 204 -14.61 -11.83 -10.25
C VAL A 204 -13.23 -11.20 -10.30
N LEU A 205 -12.33 -11.79 -11.07
CA LEU A 205 -10.94 -11.34 -11.10
C LEU A 205 -10.69 -10.10 -11.96
N PRO A 206 -11.30 -9.96 -13.19
CA PRO A 206 -11.03 -8.82 -14.04
C PRO A 206 -11.67 -7.54 -13.52
N ARG A 207 -11.04 -6.41 -13.86
CA ARG A 207 -11.54 -5.07 -13.61
C ARG A 207 -12.20 -4.49 -14.86
N GLU A 208 -13.08 -3.53 -14.64
CA GLU A 208 -13.87 -2.89 -15.70
C GLU A 208 -13.00 -2.25 -16.80
N SER A 209 -11.84 -1.70 -16.41
CA SER A 209 -10.82 -1.18 -17.32
C SER A 209 -9.44 -1.14 -16.64
N GLY A 210 -8.39 -0.81 -17.39
CA GLY A 210 -7.03 -0.68 -16.86
C GLY A 210 -6.83 0.45 -15.84
N ILE A 211 -7.79 1.38 -15.73
CA ILE A 211 -7.77 2.50 -14.79
C ILE A 211 -8.87 2.42 -13.73
N SER A 212 -9.79 1.45 -13.84
CA SER A 212 -10.87 1.22 -12.89
C SER A 212 -10.51 0.10 -11.92
N SER A 213 -10.77 0.29 -10.63
CA SER A 213 -10.68 -0.75 -9.62
C SER A 213 -11.99 -1.55 -9.45
N LEU A 214 -13.06 -1.14 -10.13
CA LEU A 214 -14.36 -1.80 -10.05
C LEU A 214 -14.36 -3.15 -10.78
N PRO A 215 -15.13 -4.15 -10.28
CA PRO A 215 -15.23 -5.46 -10.94
C PRO A 215 -15.88 -5.35 -12.32
N LEU A 216 -15.38 -6.14 -13.29
CA LEU A 216 -15.98 -6.23 -14.61
C LEU A 216 -17.33 -6.97 -14.52
N LYS A 217 -18.39 -6.32 -14.95
CA LYS A 217 -19.72 -6.94 -15.08
C LYS A 217 -19.70 -8.01 -16.17
N ASP A 218 -20.50 -9.05 -15.99
CA ASP A 218 -20.66 -10.16 -16.95
C ASP A 218 -19.34 -10.89 -17.31
N SER A 219 -18.37 -10.88 -16.38
CA SER A 219 -17.12 -11.63 -16.55
C SER A 219 -17.30 -13.12 -16.27
N VAL A 220 -16.40 -13.95 -16.82
CA VAL A 220 -16.32 -15.37 -16.47
C VAL A 220 -15.90 -15.49 -14.99
N PRO A 221 -16.73 -16.09 -14.11
CA PRO A 221 -16.35 -16.30 -12.73
C PRO A 221 -15.22 -17.32 -12.61
N PHE A 222 -14.34 -17.09 -11.64
CA PHE A 222 -13.24 -18.02 -11.40
C PHE A 222 -13.75 -19.36 -10.88
N MET A 223 -13.17 -20.45 -11.39
CA MET A 223 -13.46 -21.82 -10.93
C MET A 223 -12.16 -22.60 -10.75
N SER A 224 -11.95 -23.13 -9.57
CA SER A 224 -10.73 -23.87 -9.22
C SER A 224 -10.64 -25.21 -9.96
N PRO A 225 -9.43 -25.61 -10.44
CA PRO A 225 -9.21 -26.97 -10.93
C PRO A 225 -9.30 -27.96 -9.75
N GLN A 226 -9.89 -29.13 -9.97
CA GLN A 226 -10.19 -30.11 -8.93
C GLN A 226 -8.95 -30.53 -8.11
N SER A 227 -7.79 -30.66 -8.74
CA SER A 227 -6.51 -31.03 -8.11
C SER A 227 -5.96 -30.00 -7.15
N LEU A 228 -6.28 -28.72 -7.32
CA LEU A 228 -5.85 -27.61 -6.47
C LEU A 228 -7.00 -27.06 -5.62
N ARG A 229 -8.16 -27.67 -5.69
CA ARG A 229 -9.34 -27.25 -4.96
C ARG A 229 -9.21 -27.59 -3.49
N VAL A 230 -9.32 -26.59 -2.62
CA VAL A 230 -9.27 -26.71 -1.17
C VAL A 230 -10.48 -26.08 -0.52
N SER A 231 -10.82 -26.52 0.69
CA SER A 231 -11.84 -25.86 1.52
C SER A 231 -11.20 -24.90 2.52
N MET A 232 -11.88 -23.80 2.80
CA MET A 232 -11.58 -22.89 3.90
C MET A 232 -12.78 -22.79 4.82
N GLU A 233 -12.56 -23.06 6.13
CA GLU A 233 -13.60 -22.93 7.15
C GLU A 233 -13.62 -21.51 7.67
N LEU A 234 -14.72 -20.79 7.43
CA LEU A 234 -14.86 -19.38 7.79
C LEU A 234 -15.77 -19.23 9.01
N PRO A 235 -15.50 -18.26 9.88
CA PRO A 235 -16.33 -18.01 11.05
C PRO A 235 -17.80 -17.67 10.74
N HIS A 236 -18.05 -16.99 9.61
CA HIS A 236 -19.38 -16.46 9.30
C HIS A 236 -19.99 -17.04 8.03
N GLU A 237 -19.20 -17.17 6.94
CA GLU A 237 -19.72 -17.72 5.67
C GLU A 237 -19.76 -19.25 5.64
N GLY A 238 -19.18 -19.91 6.66
CA GLY A 238 -19.07 -21.37 6.70
C GLY A 238 -17.94 -21.90 5.81
N THR A 239 -18.17 -23.03 5.14
CA THR A 239 -17.14 -23.64 4.28
C THR A 239 -17.22 -23.07 2.87
N ILE A 240 -16.15 -22.44 2.42
CA ILE A 240 -15.98 -22.04 1.03
C ILE A 240 -14.92 -22.89 0.33
N TYR A 241 -15.02 -22.98 -0.99
CA TYR A 241 -14.07 -23.72 -1.83
C TYR A 241 -13.36 -22.80 -2.80
N GLY A 242 -12.15 -23.15 -3.18
CA GLY A 242 -11.36 -22.39 -4.11
C GLY A 242 -10.02 -23.04 -4.42
N MET A 243 -9.25 -22.40 -5.29
CA MET A 243 -7.90 -22.83 -5.62
C MET A 243 -6.91 -22.39 -4.54
N GLY A 244 -6.26 -23.36 -3.90
CA GLY A 244 -5.09 -23.12 -3.06
C GLY A 244 -3.82 -23.16 -3.90
N ILE A 245 -2.98 -22.13 -3.80
CA ILE A 245 -1.65 -22.11 -4.40
C ILE A 245 -0.65 -22.57 -3.35
N PRO A 246 0.00 -23.75 -3.55
CA PRO A 246 0.94 -24.31 -2.57
C PRO A 246 2.20 -23.46 -2.42
N ALA A 247 2.88 -23.58 -1.29
CA ALA A 247 4.24 -23.09 -1.13
C ALA A 247 5.17 -23.83 -2.10
N GLY A 248 6.18 -23.13 -2.62
CA GLY A 248 7.08 -23.62 -3.65
C GLY A 248 7.10 -22.71 -4.86
N ILE A 249 7.33 -23.28 -6.03
CA ILE A 249 7.40 -22.55 -7.30
C ILE A 249 6.16 -22.89 -8.13
N THR A 250 5.28 -21.91 -8.28
CA THR A 250 4.07 -22.01 -9.11
C THR A 250 4.24 -21.21 -10.39
N LEU A 251 4.02 -21.87 -11.54
CA LEU A 251 3.94 -21.20 -12.83
C LEU A 251 2.49 -20.99 -13.24
N ILE A 252 2.19 -19.81 -13.77
CA ILE A 252 0.94 -19.49 -14.45
C ILE A 252 1.28 -19.29 -15.93
N VAL A 253 0.78 -20.20 -16.78
CA VAL A 253 1.09 -20.22 -18.20
C VAL A 253 -0.19 -20.15 -19.05
N GLY A 254 -0.06 -20.02 -20.36
CA GLY A 254 -1.20 -20.00 -21.31
C GLY A 254 -1.00 -18.98 -22.42
N GLY A 255 -1.86 -18.99 -23.41
CA GLY A 255 -1.83 -18.07 -24.54
C GLY A 255 -2.02 -16.60 -24.14
N GLY A 256 -1.79 -15.70 -25.09
CA GLY A 256 -2.15 -14.29 -24.93
C GLY A 256 -3.65 -14.13 -24.65
N TYR A 257 -4.02 -13.17 -23.81
CA TYR A 257 -5.41 -12.84 -23.45
C TYR A 257 -6.22 -13.91 -22.72
N HIS A 258 -5.62 -14.99 -22.24
CA HIS A 258 -6.31 -16.04 -21.47
C HIS A 258 -6.46 -15.75 -19.97
N GLY A 259 -6.03 -14.56 -19.48
CA GLY A 259 -6.26 -14.13 -18.10
C GLY A 259 -5.11 -14.36 -17.14
N LYS A 260 -3.88 -14.69 -17.62
CA LYS A 260 -2.68 -14.88 -16.78
C LYS A 260 -2.38 -13.66 -15.88
N SER A 261 -2.20 -12.49 -16.50
CA SER A 261 -1.90 -11.25 -15.79
C SER A 261 -3.07 -10.80 -14.91
N THR A 262 -4.33 -11.13 -15.29
CA THR A 262 -5.51 -10.86 -14.47
C THR A 262 -5.48 -11.66 -13.17
N LEU A 263 -5.11 -12.94 -13.23
CA LEU A 263 -4.95 -13.77 -12.04
C LEU A 263 -3.78 -13.27 -11.18
N LEU A 264 -2.64 -12.95 -11.79
CA LEU A 264 -1.49 -12.41 -11.05
C LEU A 264 -1.84 -11.08 -10.37
N ASN A 265 -2.54 -10.16 -11.03
CA ASN A 265 -2.97 -8.88 -10.45
C ASN A 265 -3.96 -9.08 -9.28
N ALA A 266 -4.82 -10.09 -9.36
CA ALA A 266 -5.70 -10.42 -8.25
C ALA A 266 -4.91 -10.94 -7.04
N LEU A 267 -3.93 -11.81 -7.27
CA LEU A 267 -3.02 -12.32 -6.24
C LEU A 267 -2.14 -11.21 -5.64
N GLU A 268 -1.67 -10.29 -6.46
CA GLU A 268 -0.87 -9.13 -6.05
C GLU A 268 -1.60 -8.25 -5.04
N LEU A 269 -2.89 -7.98 -5.27
CA LEU A 269 -3.73 -7.18 -4.38
C LEU A 269 -4.36 -8.00 -3.24
N GLY A 270 -4.31 -9.33 -3.30
CA GLY A 270 -4.78 -10.22 -2.24
C GLY A 270 -4.03 -10.09 -0.91
N VAL A 271 -2.96 -9.28 -0.85
CA VAL A 271 -2.28 -8.88 0.39
C VAL A 271 -3.12 -7.93 1.24
N TYR A 272 -4.13 -7.30 0.65
CA TYR A 272 -5.12 -6.44 1.32
C TYR A 272 -6.44 -7.17 1.53
N ASN A 273 -7.22 -6.71 2.49
CA ASN A 273 -8.63 -7.06 2.59
C ASN A 273 -9.43 -6.19 1.61
N HIS A 274 -10.47 -6.76 1.01
CA HIS A 274 -11.34 -6.10 0.05
C HIS A 274 -12.75 -5.92 0.62
N ILE A 275 -13.46 -4.89 0.18
CA ILE A 275 -14.84 -4.66 0.60
C ILE A 275 -15.79 -5.66 -0.06
N ALA A 276 -16.99 -5.82 0.52
CA ALA A 276 -18.05 -6.63 -0.07
C ALA A 276 -18.49 -6.07 -1.44
N GLY A 277 -18.70 -6.95 -2.41
CA GLY A 277 -19.08 -6.61 -3.78
C GLY A 277 -17.91 -6.26 -4.70
N ASP A 278 -16.67 -6.38 -4.20
CA ASP A 278 -15.46 -6.20 -5.03
C ASP A 278 -15.21 -7.36 -6.01
N GLY A 279 -15.73 -8.54 -5.72
CA GLY A 279 -15.51 -9.77 -6.49
C GLY A 279 -14.17 -10.46 -6.19
N ARG A 280 -13.25 -9.82 -5.48
CA ARG A 280 -11.98 -10.39 -4.98
C ARG A 280 -11.94 -10.52 -3.47
N GLU A 281 -13.10 -10.50 -2.80
CA GLU A 281 -13.21 -10.54 -1.34
C GLU A 281 -12.45 -11.72 -0.74
N TYR A 282 -12.52 -12.87 -1.40
CA TYR A 282 -11.86 -14.11 -0.98
C TYR A 282 -10.68 -14.50 -1.90
N VAL A 283 -10.02 -13.51 -2.49
CA VAL A 283 -8.71 -13.68 -3.11
C VAL A 283 -7.67 -13.20 -2.10
N ILE A 284 -7.04 -14.12 -1.41
CA ILE A 284 -6.14 -13.84 -0.29
C ILE A 284 -4.76 -14.39 -0.58
N THR A 285 -3.75 -13.54 -0.47
CA THR A 285 -2.34 -13.88 -0.62
C THR A 285 -1.62 -13.65 0.72
N ASP A 286 -0.50 -14.35 0.94
CA ASP A 286 0.37 -14.10 2.10
C ASP A 286 0.63 -12.60 2.24
N ALA A 287 0.45 -12.06 3.44
CA ALA A 287 0.54 -10.61 3.69
C ALA A 287 1.92 -10.02 3.38
N ASN A 288 2.97 -10.86 3.37
CA ASN A 288 4.34 -10.46 3.05
C ASN A 288 4.71 -10.72 1.57
N ALA A 289 3.74 -11.04 0.71
CA ALA A 289 3.99 -11.20 -0.71
C ALA A 289 4.42 -9.87 -1.35
N LEU A 290 5.41 -9.93 -2.22
CA LEU A 290 5.99 -8.78 -2.90
C LEU A 290 6.00 -9.01 -4.41
N LYS A 291 5.37 -8.10 -5.16
CA LYS A 291 5.46 -8.04 -6.61
C LYS A 291 6.79 -7.39 -7.00
N LEU A 292 7.54 -8.07 -7.84
CA LEU A 292 8.84 -7.64 -8.33
C LEU A 292 8.84 -7.50 -9.85
N ARG A 293 9.59 -6.53 -10.33
CA ARG A 293 9.79 -6.29 -11.76
C ARG A 293 11.16 -5.68 -12.04
N SER A 294 11.52 -5.61 -13.29
CA SER A 294 12.68 -4.85 -13.77
C SER A 294 12.39 -3.34 -13.76
N GLU A 295 13.36 -2.54 -13.37
CA GLU A 295 13.28 -1.07 -13.28
C GLU A 295 14.55 -0.43 -13.85
N ASP A 296 14.56 -0.16 -15.16
CA ASP A 296 15.69 0.54 -15.78
C ASP A 296 15.84 1.97 -15.22
N GLY A 297 17.06 2.36 -14.96
CA GLY A 297 17.38 3.69 -14.40
C GLY A 297 17.19 3.80 -12.88
N ARG A 298 16.91 2.70 -12.19
CA ARG A 298 16.72 2.71 -10.75
C ARG A 298 18.02 3.02 -10.00
N PHE A 299 17.92 3.83 -8.94
CA PHE A 299 18.97 4.03 -7.95
C PHE A 299 19.10 2.78 -7.05
N ILE A 300 20.34 2.35 -6.80
CA ILE A 300 20.67 1.28 -5.85
C ILE A 300 21.79 1.77 -4.94
N HIS A 301 21.70 1.49 -3.64
CA HIS A 301 22.70 1.91 -2.67
C HIS A 301 23.05 0.76 -1.70
N ASN A 302 24.33 0.35 -1.74
CA ASN A 302 24.94 -0.64 -0.85
C ASN A 302 24.17 -1.96 -0.72
N VAL A 303 23.65 -2.51 -1.83
CA VAL A 303 22.94 -3.79 -1.86
C VAL A 303 23.87 -4.92 -2.21
N ASP A 304 23.80 -6.03 -1.48
CA ASP A 304 24.53 -7.27 -1.79
C ASP A 304 23.80 -8.03 -2.92
N ILE A 305 24.16 -7.73 -4.18
CA ILE A 305 23.59 -8.41 -5.36
C ILE A 305 24.34 -9.69 -5.74
N SER A 306 25.32 -10.14 -4.95
CA SER A 306 26.19 -11.27 -5.28
C SER A 306 25.45 -12.61 -5.37
N LEU A 307 24.21 -12.68 -4.86
CA LEU A 307 23.34 -13.83 -5.07
C LEU A 307 23.08 -14.09 -6.57
N PHE A 308 23.04 -13.03 -7.38
CA PHE A 308 22.71 -13.10 -8.81
C PHE A 308 23.80 -12.54 -9.72
N ILE A 309 24.62 -11.59 -9.27
CA ILE A 309 25.58 -10.89 -10.12
C ILE A 309 26.95 -10.92 -9.45
N ASN A 310 27.93 -11.48 -10.16
CA ASN A 310 29.29 -11.62 -9.68
C ASN A 310 30.28 -11.27 -10.80
N ASP A 311 31.52 -11.03 -10.44
CA ASP A 311 32.66 -10.88 -11.36
C ASP A 311 32.42 -9.85 -12.49
N LEU A 312 31.88 -8.69 -12.13
CA LEU A 312 31.62 -7.64 -13.08
C LEU A 312 32.90 -7.20 -13.82
N PRO A 313 32.88 -7.02 -15.16
CA PRO A 313 34.06 -6.62 -15.96
C PRO A 313 34.71 -5.32 -15.48
N ASN A 314 33.91 -4.40 -14.90
CA ASN A 314 34.37 -3.13 -14.34
C ASN A 314 34.89 -3.25 -12.90
N LYS A 315 34.98 -4.48 -12.36
CA LYS A 315 35.44 -4.80 -10.99
C LYS A 315 34.70 -4.09 -9.85
N LYS A 316 33.47 -3.61 -10.09
CA LYS A 316 32.63 -3.11 -9.00
C LYS A 316 32.30 -4.22 -8.03
N ASP A 317 32.34 -3.90 -6.73
CA ASP A 317 31.96 -4.83 -5.68
C ASP A 317 30.45 -5.14 -5.75
N THR A 318 30.09 -6.41 -5.87
CA THR A 318 28.70 -6.87 -5.93
C THR A 318 28.10 -7.19 -4.56
N ARG A 319 28.93 -7.24 -3.51
CA ARG A 319 28.46 -7.38 -2.11
C ARG A 319 28.08 -6.06 -1.47
N CYS A 320 28.58 -4.95 -2.01
CA CYS A 320 28.24 -3.61 -1.59
C CYS A 320 27.99 -2.72 -2.82
N PHE A 321 27.01 -3.14 -3.62
CA PHE A 321 26.77 -2.55 -4.93
C PHE A 321 25.98 -1.25 -4.86
N SER A 322 26.46 -0.23 -5.57
CA SER A 322 25.78 1.06 -5.71
C SER A 322 25.85 1.54 -7.15
N THR A 323 24.74 2.14 -7.62
CA THR A 323 24.65 2.80 -8.92
C THR A 323 23.53 3.83 -8.93
N GLU A 324 23.74 4.91 -9.68
CA GLU A 324 22.69 5.94 -9.91
C GLU A 324 21.70 5.50 -10.98
N ASP A 325 22.09 4.54 -11.83
CA ASP A 325 21.37 4.14 -13.04
C ASP A 325 21.56 2.64 -13.26
N ALA A 326 20.68 1.84 -12.70
CA ALA A 326 20.74 0.39 -12.81
C ALA A 326 20.11 -0.09 -14.12
N SER A 327 20.72 -1.09 -14.77
CA SER A 327 20.05 -1.87 -15.82
C SER A 327 18.89 -2.69 -15.25
N GLY A 328 18.00 -3.17 -16.11
CA GLY A 328 16.89 -4.01 -15.72
C GLY A 328 17.30 -5.24 -14.92
N SER A 329 18.33 -5.96 -15.35
CA SER A 329 18.85 -7.14 -14.62
C SER A 329 19.39 -6.78 -13.24
N THR A 330 20.11 -5.68 -13.15
CA THR A 330 20.72 -5.22 -11.90
C THR A 330 19.64 -4.74 -10.92
N SER A 331 18.64 -4.00 -11.40
CA SER A 331 17.52 -3.54 -10.58
C SER A 331 16.66 -4.69 -10.07
N GLN A 332 16.45 -5.72 -10.90
CA GLN A 332 15.68 -6.90 -10.50
C GLN A 332 16.44 -7.76 -9.49
N ALA A 333 17.75 -7.96 -9.67
CA ALA A 333 18.61 -8.61 -8.68
C ALA A 333 18.54 -7.89 -7.32
N ALA A 334 18.71 -6.58 -7.33
CA ALA A 334 18.58 -5.76 -6.12
C ALA A 334 17.18 -5.85 -5.50
N GLY A 335 16.12 -5.79 -6.31
CA GLY A 335 14.73 -5.89 -5.85
C GLY A 335 14.44 -7.20 -5.11
N ILE A 336 14.97 -8.35 -5.58
CA ILE A 336 14.84 -9.63 -4.88
C ILE A 336 15.55 -9.60 -3.53
N VAL A 337 16.80 -9.13 -3.51
CA VAL A 337 17.60 -9.06 -2.28
C VAL A 337 16.97 -8.11 -1.25
N GLU A 338 16.46 -6.98 -1.68
CA GLU A 338 15.71 -6.03 -0.85
C GLU A 338 14.38 -6.62 -0.37
N GLY A 339 13.72 -7.44 -1.19
CA GLY A 339 12.53 -8.21 -0.79
C GLY A 339 12.83 -9.23 0.30
N ILE A 340 13.99 -9.91 0.22
CA ILE A 340 14.49 -10.79 1.28
C ILE A 340 14.71 -10.01 2.58
N GLU A 341 15.36 -8.85 2.50
CA GLU A 341 15.59 -7.97 3.65
C GLU A 341 14.28 -7.48 4.28
N ALA A 342 13.27 -7.20 3.46
CA ALA A 342 11.93 -6.81 3.90
C ALA A 342 11.12 -7.97 4.52
N GLY A 343 11.68 -9.18 4.56
CA GLY A 343 11.03 -10.36 5.13
C GLY A 343 9.93 -10.96 4.26
N SER A 344 9.94 -10.69 2.95
CA SER A 344 8.98 -11.26 2.01
C SER A 344 9.09 -12.79 1.97
N LYS A 345 7.94 -13.46 1.89
CA LYS A 345 7.83 -14.94 1.85
C LYS A 345 7.34 -15.47 0.52
N VAL A 346 6.82 -14.59 -0.32
CA VAL A 346 6.31 -14.91 -1.65
C VAL A 346 6.74 -13.83 -2.62
N PHE A 347 7.38 -14.19 -3.71
CA PHE A 347 7.66 -13.30 -4.83
C PHE A 347 6.64 -13.53 -5.95
N LEU A 348 6.06 -12.44 -6.42
CA LEU A 348 5.17 -12.42 -7.58
C LEU A 348 5.94 -11.81 -8.75
N LEU A 349 6.07 -12.56 -9.83
CA LEU A 349 6.85 -12.16 -11.01
C LEU A 349 6.02 -12.32 -12.28
N ASP A 350 6.25 -11.43 -13.24
CA ASP A 350 5.71 -11.53 -14.59
C ASP A 350 6.88 -11.47 -15.57
N GLU A 351 7.02 -12.49 -16.44
CA GLU A 351 8.07 -12.54 -17.44
C GLU A 351 8.07 -11.30 -18.33
N ASP A 352 6.90 -10.77 -18.68
CA ASP A 352 6.75 -9.61 -19.56
C ASP A 352 7.28 -8.30 -18.93
N THR A 353 7.33 -8.21 -17.60
CA THR A 353 7.87 -7.05 -16.86
C THR A 353 9.24 -7.30 -16.24
N SER A 354 9.85 -8.43 -16.55
CA SER A 354 11.15 -8.86 -16.05
C SER A 354 12.25 -8.69 -17.10
N ALA A 355 13.49 -8.55 -16.65
CA ALA A 355 14.65 -8.55 -17.55
C ALA A 355 14.92 -9.98 -18.05
N THR A 356 14.79 -10.21 -19.35
CA THR A 356 14.88 -11.55 -19.95
C THR A 356 16.18 -12.28 -19.59
N ASN A 357 17.34 -11.63 -19.69
CA ASN A 357 18.65 -12.18 -19.38
C ASN A 357 18.86 -12.46 -17.88
N PHE A 358 18.10 -11.80 -17.01
CA PHE A 358 18.06 -12.09 -15.59
C PHE A 358 17.19 -13.30 -15.28
N MET A 359 16.08 -13.46 -15.99
CA MET A 359 15.12 -14.53 -15.71
C MET A 359 15.62 -15.89 -16.17
N VAL A 360 16.11 -15.95 -17.38
CA VAL A 360 16.55 -17.22 -18.02
C VAL A 360 17.69 -16.94 -19.00
N ARG A 361 18.54 -17.92 -19.16
CA ARG A 361 19.55 -17.92 -20.19
C ARG A 361 19.28 -19.08 -21.14
N ASP A 362 19.16 -18.75 -22.41
CA ASP A 362 18.96 -19.72 -23.49
C ASP A 362 20.15 -20.67 -23.63
N THR A 363 19.87 -21.95 -23.87
CA THR A 363 20.92 -23.00 -23.99
C THR A 363 21.94 -22.70 -25.10
N PHE A 364 21.48 -22.16 -26.23
CA PHE A 364 22.35 -21.79 -27.34
C PHE A 364 23.27 -20.62 -26.94
N MET A 365 22.76 -19.63 -26.21
CA MET A 365 23.58 -18.55 -25.66
C MET A 365 24.62 -19.05 -24.63
N GLN A 366 24.32 -20.12 -23.88
CA GLN A 366 25.25 -20.71 -22.92
C GLN A 366 26.43 -21.39 -23.65
N GLU A 367 26.18 -22.00 -24.81
CA GLU A 367 27.24 -22.60 -25.65
C GLU A 367 28.14 -21.55 -26.33
N VAL A 368 27.55 -20.40 -26.71
CA VAL A 368 28.28 -19.30 -27.39
C VAL A 368 29.11 -18.47 -26.41
N ILE A 369 28.55 -18.16 -25.24
CA ILE A 369 29.21 -17.37 -24.21
C ILE A 369 29.37 -18.23 -22.97
N SER A 370 30.63 -18.57 -22.64
CA SER A 370 30.91 -19.41 -21.47
C SER A 370 30.46 -18.76 -20.16
N ARG A 371 30.16 -19.61 -19.18
CA ARG A 371 29.75 -19.20 -17.83
C ARG A 371 30.72 -18.22 -17.17
N GLU A 372 32.01 -18.40 -17.38
CA GLU A 372 33.07 -17.55 -16.82
C GLU A 372 33.02 -16.10 -17.28
N LYS A 373 32.39 -15.84 -18.44
CA LYS A 373 32.22 -14.50 -19.01
C LYS A 373 30.84 -13.88 -18.72
N GLU A 374 29.97 -14.63 -18.06
CA GLU A 374 28.62 -14.20 -17.74
C GLU A 374 28.49 -13.85 -16.25
N PRO A 375 28.40 -12.57 -15.90
CA PRO A 375 28.31 -12.15 -14.51
C PRO A 375 26.96 -12.49 -13.86
N ILE A 376 25.90 -12.75 -14.68
CA ILE A 376 24.56 -12.97 -14.18
C ILE A 376 24.29 -14.47 -13.97
N THR A 377 23.88 -14.83 -12.76
CA THR A 377 23.24 -16.13 -12.47
C THR A 377 21.73 -15.93 -12.62
N PRO A 378 21.09 -16.59 -13.61
CA PRO A 378 19.66 -16.39 -13.85
C PRO A 378 18.79 -16.76 -12.67
N PHE A 379 17.63 -16.09 -12.55
CA PHE A 379 16.62 -16.40 -11.54
C PHE A 379 16.17 -17.86 -11.58
N LEU A 380 16.05 -18.43 -12.77
CA LEU A 380 15.77 -19.85 -12.99
C LEU A 380 16.65 -20.76 -12.13
N GLU A 381 17.95 -20.49 -12.07
CA GLU A 381 18.93 -21.31 -11.36
C GLU A 381 18.91 -21.09 -9.84
N ARG A 382 18.36 -19.97 -9.37
CA ARG A 382 18.29 -19.58 -7.95
C ARG A 382 16.95 -19.85 -7.28
N SER A 383 15.88 -19.98 -8.06
CA SER A 383 14.52 -20.06 -7.53
C SER A 383 14.29 -21.25 -6.59
N LYS A 384 14.86 -22.43 -6.89
CA LYS A 384 14.80 -23.58 -5.98
C LYS A 384 15.55 -23.33 -4.67
N ASP A 385 16.75 -22.75 -4.75
CA ASP A 385 17.53 -22.39 -3.56
C ASP A 385 16.79 -21.36 -2.69
N LEU A 386 16.12 -20.39 -3.30
CA LEU A 386 15.30 -19.40 -2.58
C LEU A 386 14.17 -20.09 -1.79
N TYR A 387 13.53 -21.10 -2.37
CA TYR A 387 12.51 -21.85 -1.66
C TYR A 387 13.10 -22.78 -0.61
N GLU A 388 14.01 -23.65 -0.99
CA GLU A 388 14.52 -24.71 -0.11
C GLU A 388 15.38 -24.18 1.05
N LYS A 389 16.17 -23.11 0.82
CA LYS A 389 17.13 -22.57 1.80
C LYS A 389 16.65 -21.31 2.50
N ALA A 390 15.78 -20.50 1.85
CA ALA A 390 15.26 -19.25 2.42
C ALA A 390 13.76 -19.30 2.74
N GLY A 391 13.05 -20.35 2.33
CA GLY A 391 11.61 -20.51 2.54
C GLY A 391 10.78 -19.48 1.78
N ILE A 392 11.26 -19.03 0.62
CA ILE A 392 10.62 -18.01 -0.21
C ILE A 392 9.98 -18.68 -1.42
N SER A 393 8.68 -18.66 -1.49
CA SER A 393 7.90 -19.18 -2.61
C SER A 393 7.87 -18.18 -3.78
N THR A 394 7.64 -18.70 -4.97
CA THR A 394 7.53 -17.87 -6.19
C THR A 394 6.27 -18.21 -6.96
N ILE A 395 5.50 -17.19 -7.35
CA ILE A 395 4.44 -17.29 -8.34
C ILE A 395 4.90 -16.51 -9.57
N LEU A 396 5.11 -17.20 -10.69
CA LEU A 396 5.64 -16.63 -11.91
C LEU A 396 4.65 -16.80 -13.07
N VAL A 397 4.26 -15.70 -13.70
CA VAL A 397 3.61 -15.74 -15.01
C VAL A 397 4.69 -15.92 -16.07
N ALA A 398 4.64 -17.03 -16.81
CA ALA A 398 5.54 -17.33 -17.91
C ALA A 398 4.78 -17.45 -19.23
N GLY A 399 5.28 -16.77 -20.25
CA GLY A 399 4.66 -16.71 -21.58
C GLY A 399 5.51 -17.23 -22.71
N SER A 400 6.85 -17.15 -22.58
CA SER A 400 7.76 -17.38 -23.68
C SER A 400 8.79 -18.49 -23.42
N SER A 401 9.27 -18.67 -22.18
CA SER A 401 10.34 -19.64 -21.88
C SER A 401 9.83 -20.94 -21.28
N GLY A 402 10.11 -22.06 -21.96
CA GLY A 402 9.84 -23.40 -21.45
C GLY A 402 10.80 -23.87 -20.35
N ALA A 403 11.91 -23.19 -20.13
CA ALA A 403 12.90 -23.58 -19.12
C ALA A 403 12.33 -23.58 -17.69
N PHE A 404 11.38 -22.70 -17.39
CA PHE A 404 10.74 -22.62 -16.08
C PHE A 404 9.94 -23.86 -15.70
N PHE A 405 9.50 -24.66 -16.65
CA PHE A 405 8.79 -25.92 -16.36
C PHE A 405 9.65 -26.91 -15.55
N HIS A 406 10.96 -26.89 -15.72
CA HIS A 406 11.90 -27.81 -15.03
C HIS A 406 12.09 -27.50 -13.55
N ILE A 407 11.69 -26.32 -13.10
CA ILE A 407 11.84 -25.91 -11.70
C ILE A 407 10.51 -25.84 -10.96
N ALA A 408 9.39 -25.92 -11.69
CA ALA A 408 8.06 -25.72 -11.15
C ALA A 408 7.56 -26.92 -10.34
N ASP A 409 7.01 -26.65 -9.15
CA ASP A 409 6.28 -27.62 -8.34
C ASP A 409 4.83 -27.75 -8.82
N THR A 410 4.23 -26.62 -9.19
CA THR A 410 2.85 -26.51 -9.68
C THR A 410 2.81 -25.69 -10.98
N VAL A 411 2.03 -26.15 -11.96
CA VAL A 411 1.84 -25.46 -13.24
C VAL A 411 0.36 -25.30 -13.53
N ILE A 412 -0.11 -24.05 -13.56
CA ILE A 412 -1.48 -23.66 -13.83
C ILE A 412 -1.55 -23.09 -15.25
N GLN A 413 -2.24 -23.75 -16.12
CA GLN A 413 -2.55 -23.21 -17.47
C GLN A 413 -3.84 -22.40 -17.40
N MET A 414 -3.81 -21.15 -17.83
CA MET A 414 -5.01 -20.38 -18.09
C MET A 414 -5.51 -20.67 -19.50
N ASP A 415 -6.71 -21.20 -19.62
CA ASP A 415 -7.39 -21.44 -20.89
C ASP A 415 -8.76 -20.77 -20.87
N SER A 416 -8.93 -19.75 -21.71
CA SER A 416 -10.19 -19.01 -21.82
C SER A 416 -10.75 -18.57 -20.46
N TYR A 417 -9.85 -18.03 -19.61
CA TYR A 417 -10.08 -17.56 -18.24
C TYR A 417 -10.29 -18.67 -17.18
N HIS A 418 -10.22 -19.95 -17.57
CA HIS A 418 -10.30 -21.08 -16.64
C HIS A 418 -8.89 -21.60 -16.29
N PRO A 419 -8.55 -21.76 -15.03
CA PRO A 419 -7.30 -22.38 -14.62
C PRO A 419 -7.40 -23.91 -14.76
N VAL A 420 -6.37 -24.51 -15.31
CA VAL A 420 -6.21 -25.97 -15.44
C VAL A 420 -4.86 -26.36 -14.84
N ASP A 421 -4.86 -27.31 -13.92
CA ASP A 421 -3.60 -27.88 -13.42
C ASP A 421 -3.01 -28.85 -14.45
N ILE A 422 -1.86 -28.50 -14.99
CA ILE A 422 -1.13 -29.31 -15.95
C ILE A 422 0.20 -29.84 -15.38
N SER A 423 0.40 -29.81 -14.07
CA SER A 423 1.66 -30.17 -13.41
C SER A 423 2.13 -31.58 -13.77
N THR A 424 1.23 -32.56 -13.76
CA THR A 424 1.57 -33.96 -14.12
C THR A 424 2.00 -34.09 -15.58
N LYS A 425 1.30 -33.42 -16.51
CA LYS A 425 1.65 -33.39 -17.93
C LYS A 425 3.04 -32.77 -18.14
N VAL A 426 3.29 -31.66 -17.45
CA VAL A 426 4.58 -30.96 -17.53
C VAL A 426 5.72 -31.81 -17.02
N ARG A 427 5.57 -32.48 -15.86
CA ARG A 427 6.61 -33.38 -15.33
C ARG A 427 6.99 -34.47 -16.35
N ALA A 428 6.00 -35.15 -16.94
CA ALA A 428 6.25 -36.17 -17.96
C ALA A 428 6.97 -35.61 -19.20
N LEU A 429 6.68 -34.36 -19.60
CA LEU A 429 7.40 -33.71 -20.69
C LEU A 429 8.84 -33.33 -20.30
N CYS A 430 9.08 -32.86 -19.08
CA CYS A 430 10.41 -32.53 -18.60
C CYS A 430 11.33 -33.76 -18.52
N GLU A 431 10.78 -34.93 -18.18
CA GLU A 431 11.53 -36.20 -18.23
C GLU A 431 11.97 -36.56 -19.68
N LYS A 432 11.08 -36.27 -20.64
CA LYS A 432 11.37 -36.51 -22.08
C LYS A 432 12.33 -35.50 -22.68
N TYR A 433 12.30 -34.26 -22.20
CA TYR A 433 13.12 -33.14 -22.67
C TYR A 433 13.94 -32.57 -21.51
N PRO A 434 15.00 -33.26 -21.02
CA PRO A 434 15.76 -32.80 -19.88
C PRO A 434 16.48 -31.49 -20.18
N LEU A 435 16.46 -30.56 -19.22
CA LEU A 435 17.23 -29.33 -19.29
C LEU A 435 18.68 -29.63 -18.92
N THR A 436 19.62 -29.37 -19.81
CA THR A 436 21.06 -29.40 -19.51
C THR A 436 21.42 -28.06 -18.84
N ALA A 437 21.26 -27.97 -17.52
CA ALA A 437 21.63 -26.78 -16.79
C ALA A 437 23.05 -26.90 -16.22
N GLU A 438 23.88 -25.88 -16.42
CA GLU A 438 25.10 -25.72 -15.66
C GLU A 438 24.78 -25.48 -14.18
N LYS A 439 25.64 -25.99 -13.30
CA LYS A 439 25.44 -25.85 -11.87
C LYS A 439 25.68 -24.40 -11.44
N ALA A 440 24.66 -23.78 -10.85
CA ALA A 440 24.80 -22.45 -10.26
C ALA A 440 25.91 -22.41 -9.19
N PRO A 441 26.55 -21.26 -8.97
CA PRO A 441 27.44 -21.06 -7.82
C PRO A 441 26.76 -21.38 -6.49
N ALA A 442 27.53 -21.68 -5.43
CA ALA A 442 26.97 -21.98 -4.13
C ALA A 442 26.00 -20.85 -3.64
N PHE A 443 24.85 -21.26 -3.11
CA PHE A 443 23.89 -20.32 -2.55
C PHE A 443 24.38 -19.77 -1.22
N SER A 444 24.41 -18.47 -1.09
CA SER A 444 24.66 -17.76 0.17
C SER A 444 23.60 -16.69 0.36
N MET A 445 23.00 -16.63 1.55
CA MET A 445 22.03 -15.56 1.86
C MET A 445 22.74 -14.20 1.82
N PRO A 446 22.16 -13.21 1.12
CA PRO A 446 22.70 -11.86 1.09
C PRO A 446 22.78 -11.27 2.50
N GLN A 447 23.89 -10.58 2.79
CA GLN A 447 24.08 -9.87 4.05
C GLN A 447 23.91 -8.38 3.81
N ASN A 448 22.70 -7.88 4.01
CA ASN A 448 22.43 -6.47 3.86
C ASN A 448 22.69 -5.71 5.18
N HIS A 449 23.82 -5.04 5.26
CA HIS A 449 24.16 -4.10 6.31
C HIS A 449 24.12 -2.66 5.77
N ARG A 450 23.03 -2.33 5.06
CA ARG A 450 22.88 -1.02 4.43
C ARG A 450 22.69 0.08 5.47
N ILE A 451 23.62 1.01 5.52
CA ILE A 451 23.58 2.18 6.39
C ILE A 451 23.29 3.40 5.53
N LEU A 452 22.27 4.16 5.90
CA LEU A 452 22.02 5.46 5.26
C LEU A 452 22.99 6.50 5.82
N SER A 453 23.67 7.20 4.93
CA SER A 453 24.55 8.30 5.33
C SER A 453 23.71 9.45 5.90
N LYS A 454 24.19 10.04 7.00
CA LYS A 454 23.62 11.28 7.50
C LYS A 454 24.07 12.44 6.59
N LYS A 455 23.44 12.59 5.43
CA LYS A 455 23.61 13.83 4.66
C LYS A 455 22.89 14.93 5.44
N SER A 456 23.64 15.93 5.88
CA SER A 456 23.04 17.17 6.37
C SER A 456 22.14 17.70 5.26
N PRO A 457 20.86 18.04 5.53
CA PRO A 457 20.02 18.72 4.57
C PRO A 457 20.83 19.91 4.07
N GLY A 458 21.04 19.98 2.74
CA GLY A 458 22.02 20.89 2.16
C GLY A 458 21.82 22.31 2.64
N ILE A 459 22.74 22.78 3.46
CA ILE A 459 22.85 24.18 3.86
C ILE A 459 23.38 24.91 2.62
N ARG A 460 22.51 25.38 1.75
CA ARG A 460 22.88 26.41 0.80
C ARG A 460 22.96 27.72 1.57
N SER A 461 24.18 28.11 1.91
CA SER A 461 24.50 29.45 2.39
C SER A 461 24.17 30.47 1.28
N HIS A 462 22.92 30.92 1.23
CA HIS A 462 22.58 32.18 0.59
C HIS A 462 22.66 33.25 1.70
N GLY A 463 23.71 34.03 1.60
CA GLY A 463 24.08 35.01 2.61
C GLY A 463 22.92 35.88 3.11
N ARG A 464 22.69 35.75 4.38
CA ARG A 464 22.28 36.66 5.45
C ARG A 464 21.71 35.85 6.60
N GLY A 465 22.56 35.62 7.58
CA GLY A 465 22.38 35.14 8.94
C GLY A 465 20.96 34.77 9.43
N THR A 466 20.60 33.51 9.36
CA THR A 466 19.90 32.73 10.38
C THR A 466 20.08 31.25 10.02
N ASP A 467 20.98 30.56 10.72
CA ASP A 467 21.19 29.12 10.64
C ASP A 467 19.98 28.36 11.26
N LYS A 468 18.84 28.38 10.56
CA LYS A 468 17.77 27.43 10.86
C LYS A 468 17.83 26.31 9.81
N PRO A 469 17.93 25.04 10.22
CA PRO A 469 17.90 23.94 9.28
C PRO A 469 16.62 24.04 8.44
N GLU A 470 16.75 23.96 7.12
CA GLU A 470 15.62 24.02 6.20
C GLU A 470 14.73 22.80 6.47
N ARG A 471 13.48 23.06 6.85
CA ARG A 471 12.52 22.00 7.17
C ARG A 471 12.21 21.22 5.88
N LEU A 472 12.46 19.90 5.87
CA LEU A 472 12.15 19.04 4.74
C LEU A 472 10.66 19.11 4.40
N LYS A 473 10.34 19.50 3.17
CA LYS A 473 8.97 19.57 2.66
C LYS A 473 8.66 18.32 1.84
N ILE A 474 7.45 17.81 1.99
CA ILE A 474 6.93 16.68 1.22
C ILE A 474 5.95 17.24 0.18
N LYS A 475 6.10 16.81 -1.09
CA LYS A 475 5.15 17.09 -2.16
C LYS A 475 4.80 15.77 -2.85
N VAL A 476 3.58 15.29 -2.64
CA VAL A 476 3.10 14.00 -3.17
C VAL A 476 2.63 14.15 -4.62
N HIS A 477 2.91 13.15 -5.45
CA HIS A 477 2.54 13.05 -6.86
C HIS A 477 1.65 11.81 -7.09
N GLY A 478 0.48 11.80 -6.48
CA GLY A 478 -0.44 10.67 -6.57
C GLY A 478 0.15 9.39 -5.97
N LYS A 479 0.02 8.26 -6.66
CA LYS A 479 0.63 6.98 -6.30
C LYS A 479 2.10 6.88 -6.74
N ASP A 480 2.51 7.70 -7.69
CA ASP A 480 3.76 7.55 -8.43
C ASP A 480 5.01 7.90 -7.59
N GLY A 481 4.84 8.62 -6.48
CA GLY A 481 5.93 9.00 -5.61
C GLY A 481 5.77 10.39 -4.99
N PHE A 482 6.87 10.94 -4.50
CA PHE A 482 6.89 12.24 -3.84
C PHE A 482 8.27 12.90 -3.92
N LEU A 483 8.29 14.22 -3.79
CA LEU A 483 9.51 14.97 -3.49
C LEU A 483 9.67 15.09 -1.98
N LEU A 484 10.88 14.83 -1.48
CA LEU A 484 11.29 15.13 -0.10
C LEU A 484 12.45 16.14 -0.15
N GLY A 485 12.13 17.40 0.15
CA GLY A 485 13.06 18.49 -0.14
C GLY A 485 13.23 18.66 -1.66
N HIS A 486 14.42 18.31 -2.17
CA HIS A 486 14.75 18.29 -3.59
C HIS A 486 14.88 16.88 -4.19
N GLU A 487 14.86 15.84 -3.34
CA GLU A 487 15.02 14.45 -3.75
C GLU A 487 13.69 13.87 -4.22
N ASN A 488 13.69 13.22 -5.38
CA ASN A 488 12.54 12.50 -5.90
C ASN A 488 12.58 11.04 -5.48
N VAL A 489 11.52 10.57 -4.82
CA VAL A 489 11.31 9.16 -4.50
C VAL A 489 10.30 8.61 -5.49
N ASP A 490 10.78 7.85 -6.46
CA ASP A 490 9.95 7.26 -7.53
C ASP A 490 9.38 5.90 -7.08
N LEU A 491 8.07 5.80 -6.99
CA LEU A 491 7.34 4.60 -6.54
C LEU A 491 6.46 3.99 -7.64
N ARG A 492 6.56 4.45 -8.89
CA ARG A 492 5.71 3.99 -10.01
C ARG A 492 5.75 2.49 -10.26
N CYS A 493 6.88 1.86 -9.94
CA CYS A 493 7.07 0.43 -10.10
C CYS A 493 6.69 -0.41 -8.86
N ILE A 494 6.11 0.22 -7.82
CA ILE A 494 5.58 -0.48 -6.65
C ILE A 494 4.07 -0.68 -6.84
N GLU A 495 3.71 -1.72 -7.58
CA GLU A 495 2.36 -1.98 -8.05
C GLU A 495 1.35 -2.24 -6.90
N GLN A 496 1.86 -2.61 -5.72
CA GLN A 496 1.05 -2.86 -4.53
C GLN A 496 0.71 -1.59 -3.71
N ILE A 497 1.15 -0.41 -4.12
CA ILE A 497 0.62 0.87 -3.62
C ILE A 497 -0.70 1.14 -4.32
N VAL A 498 -1.81 0.95 -3.62
CA VAL A 498 -3.16 1.05 -4.19
C VAL A 498 -3.76 2.45 -4.05
N ASP A 499 -3.25 3.27 -3.13
CA ASP A 499 -3.84 4.55 -2.77
C ASP A 499 -2.78 5.67 -2.61
N PRO A 500 -3.02 6.88 -3.15
CA PRO A 500 -2.10 8.01 -2.98
C PRO A 500 -1.87 8.41 -1.52
N GLU A 501 -2.77 8.07 -0.60
CA GLU A 501 -2.58 8.30 0.83
C GLU A 501 -1.51 7.40 1.45
N GLN A 502 -1.24 6.20 0.86
CA GLN A 502 -0.08 5.37 1.24
C GLN A 502 1.23 6.08 0.83
N THR A 503 1.28 6.64 -0.37
CA THR A 503 2.43 7.43 -0.84
C THR A 503 2.68 8.64 0.06
N ALA A 504 1.62 9.34 0.48
CA ALA A 504 1.71 10.45 1.43
C ALA A 504 2.27 9.99 2.79
N ALA A 505 1.82 8.83 3.29
CA ALA A 505 2.31 8.26 4.54
C ALA A 505 3.77 7.81 4.43
N LEU A 506 4.19 7.23 3.29
CA LEU A 506 5.59 6.88 3.03
C LEU A 506 6.50 8.12 3.09
N GLY A 507 6.07 9.23 2.50
CA GLY A 507 6.79 10.50 2.59
C GLY A 507 6.92 11.00 4.03
N LEU A 508 5.85 10.90 4.82
CA LEU A 508 5.84 11.27 6.24
C LEU A 508 6.79 10.39 7.08
N ILE A 509 6.72 9.08 6.87
CA ILE A 509 7.56 8.09 7.56
C ILE A 509 9.04 8.28 7.22
N LEU A 510 9.37 8.44 5.92
CA LEU A 510 10.74 8.65 5.47
C LEU A 510 11.31 9.97 6.03
N LYS A 511 10.54 11.06 5.99
CA LYS A 511 10.93 12.32 6.59
C LYS A 511 11.26 12.16 8.08
N TYR A 512 10.37 11.54 8.84
CA TYR A 512 10.58 11.28 10.27
C TYR A 512 11.87 10.48 10.49
N ALA A 513 12.11 9.43 9.68
CA ALA A 513 13.30 8.62 9.79
C ALA A 513 14.59 9.43 9.56
N ILE A 514 14.62 10.27 8.51
CA ILE A 514 15.78 11.10 8.18
C ILE A 514 16.06 12.11 9.30
N GLU A 515 15.01 12.74 9.83
CA GLU A 515 15.15 13.76 10.88
C GLU A 515 15.52 13.17 12.25
N ASN A 516 15.11 11.91 12.56
CA ASN A 516 15.18 11.39 13.93
C ASN A 516 15.96 10.07 14.09
N LEU A 517 16.08 9.24 13.06
CA LEU A 517 16.61 7.88 13.18
C LEU A 517 17.89 7.64 12.36
N VAL A 518 18.06 8.31 11.24
CA VAL A 518 19.27 8.20 10.40
C VAL A 518 20.43 8.92 11.09
N ASP A 519 21.35 8.14 11.61
CA ASP A 519 22.53 8.63 12.37
C ASP A 519 23.88 8.28 11.73
N GLY A 520 23.86 7.54 10.60
CA GLY A 520 25.05 7.04 9.92
C GLY A 520 25.63 5.76 10.56
N GLN A 521 24.91 5.12 11.47
CA GLN A 521 25.31 3.87 12.14
C GLN A 521 24.23 2.80 12.02
N ARG A 522 22.97 3.17 12.14
CA ARG A 522 21.84 2.24 12.03
C ARG A 522 21.64 1.76 10.59
N THR A 523 21.40 0.48 10.48
CA THR A 523 21.01 -0.14 9.20
C THR A 523 19.58 0.24 8.82
N VAL A 524 19.25 0.13 7.53
CA VAL A 524 17.87 0.31 7.04
C VAL A 524 16.90 -0.61 7.79
N SER A 525 17.29 -1.87 8.02
CA SER A 525 16.45 -2.85 8.74
C SER A 525 16.17 -2.41 10.19
N GLU A 526 17.17 -1.91 10.92
CA GLU A 526 16.98 -1.41 12.28
C GLU A 526 16.05 -0.19 12.30
N ILE A 527 16.23 0.74 11.34
CA ILE A 527 15.37 1.92 11.20
C ILE A 527 13.92 1.49 10.94
N VAL A 528 13.69 0.60 9.97
CA VAL A 528 12.33 0.14 9.63
C VAL A 528 11.68 -0.63 10.78
N GLN A 529 12.45 -1.41 11.56
CA GLN A 529 11.93 -2.06 12.77
C GLN A 529 11.50 -1.06 13.84
N LEU A 530 12.26 0.03 14.04
CA LEU A 530 11.88 1.11 14.97
C LEU A 530 10.60 1.82 14.48
N LEU A 531 10.52 2.14 13.19
CA LEU A 531 9.34 2.75 12.59
C LEU A 531 8.11 1.84 12.72
N SER A 532 8.27 0.54 12.49
CA SER A 532 7.19 -0.44 12.63
C SER A 532 6.67 -0.51 14.07
N LYS A 533 7.54 -0.49 15.06
CA LYS A 533 7.15 -0.46 16.48
C LYS A 533 6.38 0.83 16.85
N GLU A 534 6.82 1.99 16.36
CA GLU A 534 6.12 3.25 16.60
C GLU A 534 4.76 3.26 15.87
N LEU A 535 4.70 2.73 14.65
CA LEU A 535 3.47 2.60 13.87
C LEU A 535 2.44 1.71 14.58
N GLN A 536 2.87 0.56 15.12
CA GLN A 536 2.01 -0.35 15.89
C GLN A 536 1.52 0.28 17.19
N LYS A 537 2.35 1.08 17.87
CA LYS A 537 2.04 1.68 19.17
C LYS A 537 1.15 2.92 19.06
N LYS A 538 1.40 3.79 18.10
CA LYS A 538 0.78 5.13 18.00
C LYS A 538 0.12 5.41 16.64
N GLY A 539 0.15 4.45 15.71
CA GLY A 539 -0.30 4.68 14.34
C GLY A 539 0.54 5.75 13.63
N LEU A 540 0.01 6.31 12.55
CA LEU A 540 0.67 7.36 11.77
C LEU A 540 0.88 8.66 12.56
N ALA A 541 0.17 8.87 13.66
CA ALA A 541 0.36 10.02 14.53
C ALA A 541 1.77 10.10 15.14
N ALA A 542 2.49 8.96 15.24
CA ALA A 542 3.89 8.92 15.69
C ALA A 542 4.83 9.78 14.83
N PHE A 543 4.50 9.99 13.57
CA PHE A 543 5.35 10.65 12.58
C PHE A 543 4.93 12.09 12.27
N ALA A 544 3.87 12.58 12.90
CA ALA A 544 3.36 13.93 12.65
C ALA A 544 4.26 15.03 13.18
N ASP A 545 4.48 16.09 12.41
CA ASP A 545 5.28 17.27 12.80
C ASP A 545 4.61 18.17 13.84
N GLY A 546 3.52 17.78 14.45
CA GLY A 546 2.75 18.63 15.36
C GLY A 546 1.76 17.83 16.20
N SER A 547 0.89 18.55 16.89
CA SER A 547 -0.06 17.96 17.84
C SER A 547 -1.21 17.17 17.17
N SER A 548 -1.36 17.24 15.86
CA SER A 548 -2.47 16.60 15.13
C SER A 548 -2.07 16.17 13.72
N LEU A 549 -2.27 14.89 13.41
CA LEU A 549 -2.18 14.36 12.06
C LEU A 549 -3.43 14.77 11.27
N PRO A 550 -3.32 15.34 10.06
CA PRO A 550 -4.49 15.63 9.22
C PRO A 550 -5.07 14.36 8.55
N CYS A 551 -6.20 14.50 7.87
CA CYS A 551 -6.71 13.54 6.91
C CYS A 551 -5.73 13.38 5.73
N GLY A 552 -5.81 12.27 4.97
CA GLY A 552 -5.07 12.10 3.73
C GLY A 552 -3.82 11.22 3.86
N TYR A 553 -3.78 10.32 4.85
CA TYR A 553 -2.74 9.32 5.01
C TYR A 553 -3.35 7.93 5.22
N ALA A 554 -2.79 6.92 4.57
CA ALA A 554 -3.11 5.51 4.78
C ALA A 554 -1.84 4.71 5.15
N VAL A 555 -1.97 3.77 6.06
CA VAL A 555 -0.84 2.96 6.53
C VAL A 555 -0.32 2.09 5.40
N PRO A 556 0.96 2.20 4.99
CA PRO A 556 1.61 1.30 4.05
C PRO A 556 2.02 0.00 4.76
N ARG A 557 2.19 -1.10 4.00
CA ARG A 557 2.80 -2.33 4.51
C ARG A 557 4.30 -2.11 4.73
N ILE A 558 4.92 -3.01 5.46
CA ILE A 558 6.37 -2.93 5.74
C ILE A 558 7.20 -3.03 4.45
N GLN A 559 6.72 -3.81 3.46
CA GLN A 559 7.36 -3.96 2.15
C GLN A 559 7.40 -2.64 1.37
N GLU A 560 6.33 -1.85 1.42
CA GLU A 560 6.31 -0.52 0.78
C GLU A 560 7.22 0.47 1.53
N ILE A 561 7.35 0.36 2.86
CA ILE A 561 8.30 1.17 3.64
C ILE A 561 9.73 0.86 3.19
N TYR A 562 10.14 -0.42 3.12
CA TYR A 562 11.45 -0.80 2.58
C TYR A 562 11.64 -0.29 1.14
N SER A 563 10.63 -0.49 0.28
CA SER A 563 10.68 -0.05 -1.12
C SER A 563 10.88 1.47 -1.25
N CYS A 564 10.31 2.25 -0.34
CA CYS A 564 10.49 3.69 -0.26
C CYS A 564 11.95 4.06 0.11
N PHE A 565 12.51 3.42 1.14
CA PHE A 565 13.91 3.62 1.54
C PHE A 565 14.88 3.22 0.42
N ASN A 566 14.60 2.15 -0.31
CA ASN A 566 15.41 1.65 -1.43
C ASN A 566 15.49 2.62 -2.60
N ARG A 567 14.57 3.56 -2.72
CA ARG A 567 14.49 4.53 -3.82
C ARG A 567 14.85 5.96 -3.40
N TYR A 568 15.16 6.15 -2.13
CA TYR A 568 15.63 7.44 -1.63
C TYR A 568 17.12 7.61 -1.93
N ARG A 569 17.49 8.72 -2.60
CA ARG A 569 18.86 9.04 -3.04
C ARG A 569 19.65 9.91 -2.04
N GLY A 570 19.11 10.14 -0.87
CA GLY A 570 19.65 11.00 0.17
C GLY A 570 20.88 10.48 0.92
#